data_9fe9b000ae41156142a510fe0fd15166
#
_entry.id   9fe9b000ae41156142a510fe0fd15166
#
_cell.length_a   1.000
_cell.length_b   1.000
_cell.length_c   1.000
_cell.angle_alpha   90.00
_cell.angle_beta   90.00
_cell.angle_gamma   90.00
#
_symmetry.space_group_name_H-M   'P 1'
#
loop_
_entity.id
_entity.type
_entity.pdbx_description
1 polymer ?
#
loop_
_entity_poly.entity_id
_entity_poly.type
_entity_poly.pdbx_seq_one_letter_code
_entity_poly.pdbx_strand_id
1 'polypeptide(L)'
;MTPEEHNEMSEKIVKNLEEVYDPEMPTISVIHLGLIYDIEIVEKVVTITHTLTSVFCPMADEISENIKQAGLNNTGAKDCIVNCTFDPPFTMEMVPYETKLAMGWLHD
;
A
#
# COMPACT_ATOMS: atom_id res chain seq x y z
N MET A 1 5.17 -18.55 -14.28
CA MET A 1 4.75 -17.13 -14.42
C MET A 1 5.82 -16.38 -15.21
N THR A 2 5.43 -15.69 -16.27
CA THR A 2 6.36 -14.95 -17.10
C THR A 2 6.66 -13.57 -16.51
N PRO A 3 7.80 -12.94 -16.87
CA PRO A 3 8.06 -11.55 -16.43
C PRO A 3 6.99 -10.57 -16.86
N GLU A 4 6.36 -10.79 -18.00
CA GLU A 4 5.28 -9.95 -18.51
C GLU A 4 4.04 -10.06 -17.63
N GLU A 5 3.66 -11.27 -17.23
CA GLU A 5 2.53 -11.51 -16.34
C GLU A 5 2.79 -10.88 -14.98
N HIS A 6 4.02 -11.00 -14.49
CA HIS A 6 4.44 -10.39 -13.22
C HIS A 6 4.28 -8.87 -13.27
N ASN A 7 4.75 -8.24 -14.34
CA ASN A 7 4.66 -6.80 -14.52
C ASN A 7 3.21 -6.33 -14.62
N GLU A 8 2.38 -7.05 -15.36
CA GLU A 8 0.95 -6.73 -15.47
C GLU A 8 0.24 -6.80 -14.12
N MET A 9 0.50 -7.86 -13.37
CA MET A 9 -0.08 -8.02 -12.03
C MET A 9 0.37 -6.89 -11.11
N SER A 10 1.66 -6.58 -11.13
CA SER A 10 2.24 -5.53 -10.31
C SER A 10 1.60 -4.18 -10.62
N GLU A 11 1.45 -3.83 -11.89
CA GLU A 11 0.82 -2.57 -12.30
C GLU A 11 -0.64 -2.49 -11.84
N LYS A 12 -1.38 -3.58 -11.98
CA LYS A 12 -2.79 -3.62 -11.54
C LYS A 12 -2.91 -3.47 -10.02
N ILE A 13 -2.02 -4.12 -9.30
CA ILE A 13 -1.99 -4.04 -7.83
C ILE A 13 -1.70 -2.60 -7.39
N VAL A 14 -0.69 -1.97 -7.95
CA VAL A 14 -0.33 -0.59 -7.64
C VAL A 14 -1.49 0.35 -7.96
N LYS A 15 -2.11 0.18 -9.11
CA LYS A 15 -3.26 1.00 -9.50
C LYS A 15 -4.42 0.84 -8.52
N ASN A 16 -4.70 -0.38 -8.09
CA ASN A 16 -5.75 -0.63 -7.11
C ASN A 16 -5.40 -0.01 -5.76
N LEU A 17 -4.13 -0.07 -5.34
CA LEU A 17 -3.66 0.52 -4.08
C LEU A 17 -3.77 2.05 -4.08
N GLU A 18 -3.75 2.68 -5.25
CA GLU A 18 -3.96 4.13 -5.34
C GLU A 18 -5.37 4.54 -4.90
N GLU A 19 -6.29 3.60 -4.80
CA GLU A 19 -7.66 3.82 -4.33
C GLU A 19 -7.86 3.43 -2.87
N VAL A 20 -6.81 3.01 -2.17
CA VAL A 20 -6.87 2.65 -0.74
C VAL A 20 -6.35 3.81 0.09
N TYR A 21 -7.15 4.26 1.06
CA TYR A 21 -6.84 5.43 1.89
C TYR A 21 -6.81 5.04 3.36
N ASP A 22 -5.88 5.66 4.10
CA ASP A 22 -5.84 5.56 5.56
C ASP A 22 -6.92 6.48 6.12
N PRO A 23 -7.77 6.03 7.05
CA PRO A 23 -8.83 6.87 7.63
C PRO A 23 -8.32 8.13 8.31
N GLU A 24 -7.08 8.11 8.82
CA GLU A 24 -6.49 9.30 9.45
C GLU A 24 -5.95 10.29 8.42
N MET A 25 -5.72 9.84 7.19
CA MET A 25 -5.25 10.68 6.09
C MET A 25 -6.03 10.34 4.81
N PRO A 26 -7.34 10.67 4.78
CA PRO A 26 -8.24 10.18 3.72
C PRO A 26 -8.06 10.86 2.36
N THR A 27 -7.21 11.84 2.26
CA THR A 27 -6.99 12.57 0.99
C THR A 27 -5.83 12.01 0.17
N ILE A 28 -5.04 11.11 0.73
CA ILE A 28 -3.88 10.53 0.04
C ILE A 28 -3.91 9.01 0.21
N SER A 29 -3.69 8.30 -0.89
CA SER A 29 -3.68 6.84 -0.87
C SER A 29 -2.49 6.29 -0.07
N VAL A 30 -2.64 5.05 0.40
CA VAL A 30 -1.59 4.37 1.18
C VAL A 30 -0.28 4.27 0.41
N ILE A 31 -0.34 4.14 -0.92
CA ILE A 31 0.87 4.03 -1.72
C ILE A 31 1.61 5.37 -1.81
N HIS A 32 0.88 6.47 -1.92
CA HIS A 32 1.48 7.80 -1.98
C HIS A 32 1.98 8.28 -0.62
N LEU A 33 1.43 7.74 0.47
CA LEU A 33 1.92 8.02 1.82
C LEU A 33 3.21 7.26 2.15
N GLY A 34 3.55 6.25 1.35
CA GLY A 34 4.71 5.42 1.65
C GLY A 34 4.41 4.33 2.67
N LEU A 35 3.16 3.96 2.84
CA LEU A 35 2.75 2.92 3.78
C LEU A 35 2.98 1.50 3.25
N ILE A 36 3.13 1.35 1.94
CA ILE A 36 3.39 0.06 1.33
C ILE A 36 4.90 -0.13 1.26
N TYR A 37 5.43 -1.08 2.03
CA TYR A 37 6.86 -1.35 2.11
C TYR A 37 7.36 -2.33 1.07
N ASP A 38 6.54 -3.32 0.73
CA ASP A 38 6.94 -4.34 -0.23
C ASP A 38 5.73 -4.99 -0.88
N ILE A 39 5.88 -5.38 -2.13
CA ILE A 39 4.89 -6.16 -2.88
C ILE A 39 5.66 -7.29 -3.55
N GLU A 40 5.39 -8.51 -3.14
CA GLU A 40 6.03 -9.70 -3.70
C GLU A 40 5.00 -10.58 -4.39
N ILE A 41 5.32 -11.08 -5.56
CA ILE A 41 4.44 -11.95 -6.35
C ILE A 41 5.21 -13.23 -6.67
N VAL A 42 4.72 -14.35 -6.15
CA VAL A 42 5.32 -15.68 -6.40
C VAL A 42 4.18 -16.63 -6.75
N GLU A 43 4.27 -17.23 -7.93
CA GLU A 43 3.27 -18.22 -8.40
C GLU A 43 1.82 -17.71 -8.26
N LYS A 44 1.59 -16.45 -8.60
CA LYS A 44 0.29 -15.77 -8.52
C LYS A 44 -0.22 -15.58 -7.09
N VAL A 45 0.62 -15.75 -6.10
CA VAL A 45 0.32 -15.37 -4.72
C VAL A 45 1.01 -14.04 -4.44
N VAL A 46 0.22 -13.05 -4.04
CA VAL A 46 0.70 -11.70 -3.75
C VAL A 46 0.91 -11.56 -2.26
N THR A 47 2.06 -11.06 -1.84
CA THR A 47 2.34 -10.72 -0.45
C THR A 47 2.62 -9.22 -0.38
N ILE A 48 1.81 -8.49 0.38
CA ILE A 48 1.96 -7.06 0.55
C ILE A 48 2.31 -6.78 2.00
N THR A 49 3.45 -6.12 2.20
CA THR A 49 3.89 -5.69 3.53
C THR A 49 3.64 -4.19 3.63
N HIS A 50 2.91 -3.78 4.66
CA HIS A 50 2.56 -2.39 4.86
C HIS A 50 2.72 -1.99 6.32
N THR A 51 2.67 -0.69 6.57
CA THR A 51 2.59 -0.13 7.90
C THR A 51 1.37 0.78 8.01
N LEU A 52 1.17 1.37 9.18
CA LEU A 52 0.11 2.32 9.44
C LEU A 52 0.72 3.60 10.01
N THR A 53 -0.04 4.69 9.94
CA THR A 53 0.42 5.99 10.48
C THR A 53 0.48 6.00 11.99
N SER A 54 -0.21 5.07 12.65
CA SER A 54 -0.24 4.96 14.10
C SER A 54 -0.39 3.49 14.52
N VAL A 55 0.34 3.09 15.56
CA VAL A 55 0.21 1.74 16.14
C VAL A 55 -1.16 1.55 16.82
N PHE A 56 -1.86 2.63 17.08
CA PHE A 56 -3.17 2.60 17.73
C PHE A 56 -4.32 2.88 16.74
N CYS A 57 -4.10 2.63 15.45
CA CYS A 57 -5.13 2.83 14.44
C CYS A 57 -6.30 1.86 14.68
N PRO A 58 -7.49 2.33 15.03
CA PRO A 58 -8.64 1.43 15.29
C PRO A 58 -9.20 0.79 14.02
N MET A 59 -8.81 1.30 12.85
CA MET A 59 -9.28 0.82 11.56
C MET A 59 -8.24 -0.06 10.86
N ALA A 60 -7.26 -0.59 11.60
CA ALA A 60 -6.18 -1.40 11.04
C ALA A 60 -6.69 -2.59 10.24
N ASP A 61 -7.69 -3.30 10.76
CA ASP A 61 -8.26 -4.47 10.09
C ASP A 61 -8.93 -4.09 8.77
N GLU A 62 -9.62 -2.97 8.74
CA GLU A 62 -10.27 -2.46 7.53
C GLU A 62 -9.25 -2.07 6.47
N ILE A 63 -8.19 -1.38 6.87
CA ILE A 63 -7.11 -1.00 5.95
C ILE A 63 -6.46 -2.26 5.37
N SER A 64 -6.14 -3.24 6.22
CA SER A 64 -5.53 -4.50 5.78
C SER A 64 -6.43 -5.25 4.81
N GLU A 65 -7.72 -5.30 5.08
CA GLU A 65 -8.69 -5.95 4.18
C GLU A 65 -8.77 -5.20 2.84
N ASN A 66 -8.77 -3.88 2.85
CA ASN A 66 -8.80 -3.08 1.63
C ASN A 66 -7.53 -3.30 0.80
N ILE A 67 -6.38 -3.42 1.44
CA ILE A 67 -5.11 -3.73 0.77
C ILE A 67 -5.18 -5.12 0.16
N LYS A 68 -5.73 -6.09 0.89
CA LYS A 68 -5.90 -7.46 0.38
C LYS A 68 -6.77 -7.48 -0.86
N GLN A 69 -7.89 -6.77 -0.85
CA GLN A 69 -8.77 -6.68 -2.01
C GLN A 69 -8.08 -6.01 -3.19
N ALA A 70 -7.25 -5.00 -2.92
CA ALA A 70 -6.47 -4.36 -3.96
C ALA A 70 -5.50 -5.34 -4.63
N GLY A 71 -4.95 -6.27 -3.86
CA GLY A 71 -4.07 -7.32 -4.38
C GLY A 71 -4.80 -8.40 -5.18
N LEU A 72 -6.12 -8.54 -4.99
CA LEU A 72 -6.93 -9.57 -5.63
C LEU A 72 -7.78 -9.08 -6.79
N ASN A 73 -8.33 -7.87 -6.70
CA ASN A 73 -9.31 -7.36 -7.66
C ASN A 73 -8.73 -7.17 -9.06
N ASN A 74 -9.18 -7.99 -10.01
CA ASN A 74 -8.79 -7.92 -11.42
C ASN A 74 -7.28 -8.04 -11.66
N THR A 75 -6.55 -8.62 -10.71
CA THR A 75 -5.09 -8.78 -10.83
C THR A 75 -4.70 -10.15 -11.40
N GLY A 76 -5.59 -11.12 -11.33
CA GLY A 76 -5.29 -12.49 -11.69
C GLY A 76 -4.59 -13.28 -10.59
N ALA A 77 -4.44 -12.69 -9.39
CA ALA A 77 -3.82 -13.39 -8.27
C ALA A 77 -4.73 -14.49 -7.72
N LYS A 78 -4.11 -15.59 -7.28
CA LYS A 78 -4.83 -16.68 -6.63
C LYS A 78 -5.16 -16.33 -5.18
N ASP A 79 -4.27 -15.61 -4.52
CA ASP A 79 -4.43 -15.23 -3.13
C ASP A 79 -3.59 -14.01 -2.85
N CYS A 80 -3.90 -13.32 -1.77
CA CYS A 80 -3.13 -12.17 -1.32
C CYS A 80 -2.93 -12.27 0.19
N ILE A 81 -1.68 -12.21 0.60
CA ILE A 81 -1.27 -12.21 2.01
C ILE A 81 -0.88 -10.78 2.36
N VAL A 82 -1.44 -10.26 3.44
CA VAL A 82 -1.16 -8.90 3.89
C VAL A 82 -0.47 -8.96 5.25
N ASN A 83 0.71 -8.39 5.34
CA ASN A 83 1.49 -8.31 6.57
C ASN A 83 1.60 -6.86 7.01
N CYS A 84 1.14 -6.58 8.23
CA CYS A 84 1.29 -5.26 8.83
C CYS A 84 2.51 -5.27 9.74
N THR A 85 3.40 -4.29 9.57
CA THR A 85 4.61 -4.16 10.38
C THR A 85 4.80 -2.72 10.81
N PHE A 86 5.41 -2.55 11.98
CA PHE A 86 5.83 -1.24 12.47
C PHE A 86 7.35 -1.14 12.58
N ASP A 87 8.06 -2.00 11.87
CA ASP A 87 9.52 -2.00 11.81
C ASP A 87 9.98 -2.06 10.35
N PRO A 88 10.51 -0.96 9.79
CA PRO A 88 10.67 0.34 10.43
C PRO A 88 9.34 1.07 10.65
N PRO A 89 9.25 1.94 11.68
CA PRO A 89 8.01 2.68 11.90
C PRO A 89 7.83 3.76 10.82
N PHE A 90 6.57 4.07 10.54
CA PHE A 90 6.26 5.12 9.59
C PHE A 90 6.75 6.49 10.12
N THR A 91 7.40 7.26 9.24
CA THR A 91 7.80 8.64 9.52
C THR A 91 7.44 9.52 8.34
N MET A 92 7.34 10.82 8.57
CA MET A 92 7.04 11.78 7.50
C MET A 92 8.14 11.81 6.42
N GLU A 93 9.34 11.36 6.74
CA GLU A 93 10.44 11.27 5.78
C GLU A 93 10.18 10.23 4.69
N MET A 94 9.34 9.23 4.98
CA MET A 94 8.98 8.19 4.02
C MET A 94 7.99 8.66 2.97
N VAL A 95 7.31 9.78 3.23
CA VAL A 95 6.35 10.35 2.28
C VAL A 95 7.13 11.02 1.15
N PRO A 96 6.81 10.73 -0.13
CA PRO A 96 7.50 11.37 -1.25
C PRO A 96 7.41 12.89 -1.17
N TYR A 97 8.49 13.56 -1.62
CA TYR A 97 8.57 15.03 -1.61
C TYR A 97 7.37 15.68 -2.31
N GLU A 98 6.99 15.14 -3.45
CA GLU A 98 5.86 15.67 -4.22
C GLU A 98 4.55 15.58 -3.44
N THR A 99 4.35 14.51 -2.69
CA THR A 99 3.17 14.33 -1.85
C THR A 99 3.17 15.32 -0.70
N LYS A 100 4.31 15.50 -0.04
CA LYS A 100 4.45 16.50 1.05
C LYS A 100 4.11 17.89 0.54
N LEU A 101 4.61 18.24 -0.63
CA LEU A 101 4.38 19.53 -1.24
C LEU A 101 2.90 19.74 -1.55
N ALA A 102 2.25 18.75 -2.14
CA ALA A 102 0.84 18.81 -2.49
C ALA A 102 -0.05 18.95 -1.25
N MET A 103 0.36 18.37 -0.12
CA MET A 103 -0.38 18.45 1.15
C MET A 103 -0.07 19.70 1.96
N GLY A 104 0.89 20.49 1.55
CA GLY A 104 1.30 21.66 2.30
C GLY A 104 2.08 21.33 3.56
N TRP A 105 2.66 20.14 3.65
CA TRP A 105 3.44 19.70 4.81
C TRP A 105 4.87 20.27 4.82
N LEU A 106 5.31 20.80 3.69
CA LEU A 106 6.62 21.42 3.58
C LEU A 106 6.46 22.93 3.72
N HIS A 107 7.29 23.51 4.56
CA HIS A 107 7.35 24.96 4.77
C HIS A 107 8.70 25.47 4.28
N ASP A 108 8.68 26.53 3.54
CA ASP A 108 9.90 27.18 3.06
C ASP A 108 10.52 28.04 4.14
#